data_f9c678bd3f414c47bd874d00b8a5d1c2
#
_entry.id   f9c678bd3f414c47bd874d00b8a5d1c2
#
_cell.length_a   1.000
_cell.length_b   1.000
_cell.length_c   1.000
_cell.angle_alpha   90.00
_cell.angle_beta   90.00
_cell.angle_gamma   90.00
#
_symmetry.space_group_name_H-M   'P 1'
#
loop_
_entity.id
_entity.type
_entity.pdbx_description
1 polymer ?
#
loop_
_entity_poly.entity_id
_entity_poly.type
_entity_poly.pdbx_seq_one_letter_code
_entity_poly.pdbx_strand_id
1 'polypeptide(L)'
;MEDHFFEQIIKNPLEQPNIPPNEVISLWAEKLIQVLFPENSPKVFSTIIDVKEYIAVLELELYDIISASCKLKNSECKNAAGQFFEELPELYRVLNTDIVAIYEGDPAAQSRFEVIRTYPGFYAICFYRIAHMLYNFGIPLVPRILTEYAHSKTGIDIHPAASIGEHFYIDHGTGIVIGETSTIGRYVKLYQGVTLGALSVKKTLAGSKRHPTVEDRVVIYSGATILGGETIIGHDSIIGGNVWLTDSIPAFSTAYHSSIITIRNHKETY
;
A
#
# COMPACT_ATOMS: atom_id res chain seq x y z
N MET A 1 -22.16 23.23 -29.05
CA MET A 1 -22.43 22.44 -27.85
C MET A 1 -23.70 22.97 -27.24
N GLU A 2 -24.66 22.10 -26.90
CA GLU A 2 -25.97 22.56 -26.38
C GLU A 2 -25.85 23.02 -24.92
N ASP A 3 -26.52 24.08 -24.52
CA ASP A 3 -26.50 24.65 -23.17
C ASP A 3 -26.89 23.59 -22.11
N HIS A 4 -27.78 22.67 -22.47
CA HIS A 4 -28.15 21.53 -21.62
C HIS A 4 -26.96 20.67 -21.14
N PHE A 5 -25.91 20.50 -21.95
CA PHE A 5 -24.68 19.80 -21.54
C PHE A 5 -23.96 20.54 -20.40
N PHE A 6 -23.82 21.85 -20.52
CA PHE A 6 -23.20 22.69 -19.50
C PHE A 6 -24.03 22.76 -18.22
N GLU A 7 -25.36 22.79 -18.34
CA GLU A 7 -26.24 22.72 -17.18
C GLU A 7 -26.11 21.39 -16.42
N GLN A 8 -25.90 20.27 -17.11
CA GLN A 8 -25.66 18.99 -16.44
C GLN A 8 -24.34 18.98 -15.65
N ILE A 9 -23.29 19.63 -16.17
CA ILE A 9 -22.00 19.75 -15.46
C ILE A 9 -22.17 20.58 -14.19
N ILE A 10 -22.93 21.69 -14.26
CA ILE A 10 -23.16 22.60 -13.12
C ILE A 10 -24.12 21.97 -12.10
N LYS A 11 -25.15 21.24 -12.56
CA LYS A 11 -26.19 20.64 -11.71
C LYS A 11 -25.76 19.33 -11.03
N ASN A 12 -24.56 18.85 -11.30
CA ASN A 12 -24.03 17.64 -10.67
C ASN A 12 -23.03 18.04 -9.55
N PRO A 13 -23.50 18.70 -8.47
CA PRO A 13 -22.62 19.08 -7.38
C PRO A 13 -22.13 17.78 -6.72
N LEU A 14 -20.83 17.63 -6.63
CA LEU A 14 -20.22 16.59 -5.84
C LEU A 14 -20.79 16.64 -4.42
N GLU A 15 -21.12 15.51 -3.85
CA GLU A 15 -21.69 15.43 -2.48
C GLU A 15 -20.77 16.05 -1.40
N GLN A 16 -19.51 16.34 -1.76
CA GLN A 16 -18.50 16.92 -0.87
C GLN A 16 -17.66 17.98 -1.58
N PRO A 17 -18.22 19.19 -1.78
CA PRO A 17 -17.58 20.22 -2.59
C PRO A 17 -16.28 20.82 -2.00
N ASN A 18 -15.96 20.56 -0.73
CA ASN A 18 -14.86 21.18 -0.01
C ASN A 18 -13.64 20.25 0.22
N ILE A 19 -13.65 19.04 -0.32
CA ILE A 19 -12.48 18.15 -0.19
C ILE A 19 -11.32 18.74 -1.00
N PRO A 20 -10.13 18.89 -0.42
CA PRO A 20 -8.97 19.35 -1.16
C PRO A 20 -8.67 18.46 -2.37
N PRO A 21 -8.08 18.99 -3.44
CA PRO A 21 -7.60 18.18 -4.57
C PRO A 21 -6.72 17.01 -4.12
N ASN A 22 -6.80 15.88 -4.85
CA ASN A 22 -6.02 14.69 -4.52
C ASN A 22 -4.53 14.97 -4.40
N GLU A 23 -4.02 15.88 -5.21
CA GLU A 23 -2.61 16.31 -5.21
C GLU A 23 -2.22 16.97 -3.87
N VAL A 24 -3.10 17.76 -3.28
CA VAL A 24 -2.86 18.42 -1.98
C VAL A 24 -2.79 17.37 -0.87
N ILE A 25 -3.72 16.41 -0.88
CA ILE A 25 -3.76 15.31 0.09
C ILE A 25 -2.51 14.43 -0.03
N SER A 26 -2.13 14.10 -1.26
CA SER A 26 -0.95 13.26 -1.52
C SER A 26 0.35 13.98 -1.17
N LEU A 27 0.44 15.29 -1.43
CA LEU A 27 1.59 16.12 -1.06
C LEU A 27 1.77 16.21 0.46
N TRP A 28 0.68 16.21 1.23
CA TRP A 28 0.76 16.13 2.69
C TRP A 28 1.48 14.85 3.15
N ALA A 29 1.11 13.69 2.59
CA ALA A 29 1.78 12.43 2.93
C ALA A 29 3.24 12.40 2.46
N GLU A 30 3.56 12.96 1.29
CA GLU A 30 4.95 13.14 0.84
C GLU A 30 5.78 13.96 1.84
N LYS A 31 5.25 15.09 2.31
CA LYS A 31 5.90 15.93 3.32
C LYS A 31 6.13 15.15 4.62
N LEU A 32 5.16 14.34 5.05
CA LEU A 32 5.30 13.50 6.24
C LEU A 32 6.41 12.46 6.05
N ILE A 33 6.44 11.75 4.92
CA ILE A 33 7.50 10.78 4.61
C ILE A 33 8.86 11.46 4.59
N GLN A 34 8.97 12.67 4.04
CA GLN A 34 10.23 13.45 4.01
C GLN A 34 10.71 13.88 5.40
N VAL A 35 9.82 14.06 6.36
CA VAL A 35 10.20 14.33 7.76
C VAL A 35 10.69 13.07 8.44
N LEU A 36 10.00 11.95 8.23
CA LEU A 36 10.38 10.65 8.81
C LEU A 36 11.70 10.12 8.22
N PHE A 37 11.94 10.40 6.96
CA PHE A 37 13.12 9.96 6.20
C PHE A 37 13.76 11.16 5.49
N PRO A 38 14.54 11.98 6.23
CA PRO A 38 15.19 13.18 5.68
C PRO A 38 16.16 12.90 4.55
N GLU A 39 16.60 11.65 4.38
CA GLU A 39 17.38 11.18 3.24
C GLU A 39 16.68 11.47 1.90
N ASN A 40 15.36 11.51 1.90
CA ASN A 40 14.53 11.79 0.71
C ASN A 40 14.03 13.25 0.64
N SER A 41 14.47 14.11 1.56
CA SER A 41 13.98 15.48 1.69
C SER A 41 14.93 16.51 1.10
N PRO A 42 14.41 17.54 0.41
CA PRO A 42 15.18 18.75 0.12
C PRO A 42 15.33 19.65 1.34
N LYS A 43 14.53 19.43 2.41
CA LYS A 43 14.48 20.23 3.61
C LYS A 43 15.45 19.66 4.65
N VAL A 44 16.32 20.50 5.16
CA VAL A 44 17.23 20.16 6.26
C VAL A 44 16.70 20.80 7.54
N PHE A 45 16.50 20.00 8.59
CA PHE A 45 16.17 20.47 9.93
C PHE A 45 17.45 20.61 10.75
N SER A 46 17.65 21.77 11.36
CA SER A 46 18.86 22.06 12.14
C SER A 46 18.68 21.80 13.63
N THR A 47 17.45 21.85 14.13
CA THR A 47 17.13 21.68 15.55
C THR A 47 15.91 20.78 15.74
N ILE A 48 15.78 20.22 16.96
CA ILE A 48 14.57 19.48 17.38
C ILE A 48 13.33 20.40 17.33
N ILE A 49 13.51 21.68 17.58
CA ILE A 49 12.43 22.67 17.56
C ILE A 49 11.88 22.77 16.13
N ASP A 50 12.74 22.90 15.13
CA ASP A 50 12.34 22.99 13.72
C ASP A 50 11.48 21.77 13.28
N VAL A 51 11.88 20.55 13.73
CA VAL A 51 11.13 19.32 13.45
C VAL A 51 9.75 19.36 14.12
N LYS A 52 9.69 19.74 15.40
CA LYS A 52 8.44 19.81 16.15
C LYS A 52 7.47 20.83 15.56
N GLU A 53 7.95 22.01 15.20
CA GLU A 53 7.14 23.05 14.55
C GLU A 53 6.59 22.57 13.20
N TYR A 54 7.42 21.89 12.42
CA TYR A 54 6.98 21.36 11.12
C TYR A 54 5.96 20.24 11.27
N ILE A 55 6.14 19.33 12.23
CA ILE A 55 5.17 18.29 12.57
C ILE A 55 3.83 18.92 13.01
N ALA A 56 3.85 19.96 13.82
CA ALA A 56 2.63 20.67 14.23
C ALA A 56 1.90 21.30 13.04
N VAL A 57 2.62 21.79 12.02
CA VAL A 57 2.02 22.26 10.78
C VAL A 57 1.35 21.12 10.01
N LEU A 58 2.01 19.95 9.91
CA LEU A 58 1.44 18.78 9.23
C LEU A 58 0.21 18.23 9.96
N GLU A 59 0.16 18.34 11.29
CA GLU A 59 -1.01 17.96 12.09
C GLU A 59 -2.21 18.87 11.77
N LEU A 60 -1.99 20.18 11.67
CA LEU A 60 -3.03 21.13 11.27
C LEU A 60 -3.49 20.89 9.83
N GLU A 61 -2.57 20.66 8.88
CA GLU A 61 -2.92 20.30 7.50
C GLU A 61 -3.77 19.02 7.46
N LEU A 62 -3.41 17.99 8.24
CA LEU A 62 -4.20 16.75 8.33
C LEU A 62 -5.59 17.00 8.91
N TYR A 63 -5.68 17.80 9.96
CA TYR A 63 -6.96 18.19 10.55
C TYR A 63 -7.88 18.85 9.52
N ASP A 64 -7.36 19.77 8.70
CA ASP A 64 -8.14 20.43 7.65
C ASP A 64 -8.60 19.45 6.57
N ILE A 65 -7.72 18.54 6.13
CA ILE A 65 -8.03 17.48 5.16
C ILE A 65 -9.14 16.56 5.69
N ILE A 66 -9.02 16.09 6.93
CA ILE A 66 -10.01 15.21 7.57
C ILE A 66 -11.34 15.95 7.74
N SER A 67 -11.30 17.18 8.22
CA SER A 67 -12.51 18.00 8.44
C SER A 67 -13.30 18.23 7.16
N ALA A 68 -12.61 18.40 6.03
CA ALA A 68 -13.24 18.56 4.71
C ALA A 68 -13.81 17.24 4.16
N SER A 69 -13.22 16.07 4.53
CA SER A 69 -13.64 14.76 4.03
C SER A 69 -14.71 14.09 4.91
N CYS A 70 -14.79 14.45 6.18
CA CYS A 70 -15.73 13.86 7.13
C CYS A 70 -17.01 14.68 7.25
N LYS A 71 -18.18 14.01 7.18
CA LYS A 71 -19.46 14.55 7.66
C LYS A 71 -19.55 14.56 9.20
N LEU A 72 -18.45 14.18 9.87
CA LEU A 72 -18.32 14.03 11.31
C LEU A 72 -18.32 15.41 12.00
N LYS A 73 -18.78 15.44 13.26
CA LYS A 73 -18.68 16.63 14.12
C LYS A 73 -17.21 16.98 14.31
N ASN A 74 -16.87 18.26 14.23
CA ASN A 74 -15.50 18.80 14.33
C ASN A 74 -14.64 18.24 15.49
N SER A 75 -15.25 17.78 16.59
CA SER A 75 -14.52 17.18 17.73
C SER A 75 -13.90 15.81 17.42
N GLU A 76 -14.57 14.98 16.63
CA GLU A 76 -14.07 13.64 16.25
C GLU A 76 -12.94 13.73 15.23
N CYS A 77 -13.04 14.67 14.29
CA CYS A 77 -11.97 14.92 13.33
C CYS A 77 -10.69 15.45 13.99
N LYS A 78 -10.82 16.35 14.98
CA LYS A 78 -9.67 16.84 15.77
C LYS A 78 -8.97 15.69 16.49
N ASN A 79 -9.76 14.80 17.08
CA ASN A 79 -9.22 13.67 17.82
C ASN A 79 -8.43 12.73 16.88
N ALA A 80 -8.95 12.46 15.67
CA ALA A 80 -8.28 11.58 14.70
C ALA A 80 -6.92 12.12 14.22
N ALA A 81 -6.81 13.43 13.95
CA ALA A 81 -5.52 14.03 13.57
C ALA A 81 -4.51 13.95 14.72
N GLY A 82 -4.90 14.34 15.95
CA GLY A 82 -4.03 14.24 17.13
C GLY A 82 -3.59 12.80 17.41
N GLN A 83 -4.51 11.83 17.38
CA GLN A 83 -4.21 10.41 17.56
C GLN A 83 -3.24 9.89 16.50
N PHE A 84 -3.38 10.30 15.23
CA PHE A 84 -2.45 9.94 14.18
C PHE A 84 -1.01 10.37 14.52
N PHE A 85 -0.83 11.60 15.01
CA PHE A 85 0.50 12.11 15.36
C PHE A 85 1.03 11.56 16.69
N GLU A 86 0.17 11.15 17.61
CA GLU A 86 0.55 10.39 18.80
C GLU A 86 1.11 9.00 18.45
N GLU A 87 0.56 8.35 17.41
CA GLU A 87 1.02 7.04 16.91
C GLU A 87 2.18 7.13 15.90
N LEU A 88 2.63 8.32 15.53
CA LEU A 88 3.71 8.52 14.57
C LEU A 88 5.03 7.82 14.94
N PRO A 89 5.46 7.75 16.22
CA PRO A 89 6.65 6.99 16.59
C PRO A 89 6.55 5.49 16.28
N GLU A 90 5.35 4.91 16.45
CA GLU A 90 5.12 3.51 16.12
C GLU A 90 5.11 3.28 14.60
N LEU A 91 4.48 4.16 13.84
CA LEU A 91 4.53 4.14 12.38
C LEU A 91 5.99 4.17 11.88
N TYR A 92 6.80 5.07 12.43
CA TYR A 92 8.21 5.18 12.08
C TYR A 92 8.99 3.90 12.44
N ARG A 93 8.72 3.32 13.61
CA ARG A 93 9.32 2.05 14.03
C ARG A 93 9.01 0.93 13.03
N VAL A 94 7.75 0.78 12.65
CA VAL A 94 7.30 -0.26 11.70
C VAL A 94 7.92 -0.05 10.32
N LEU A 95 7.93 1.17 9.79
CA LEU A 95 8.58 1.49 8.51
C LEU A 95 10.08 1.15 8.51
N ASN A 96 10.78 1.33 9.65
CA ASN A 96 12.17 0.92 9.77
C ASN A 96 12.34 -0.61 9.72
N THR A 97 11.36 -1.41 10.19
CA THR A 97 11.40 -2.86 10.02
C THR A 97 11.27 -3.26 8.55
N ASP A 98 10.47 -2.53 7.78
CA ASP A 98 10.33 -2.78 6.34
C ASP A 98 11.61 -2.42 5.57
N ILE A 99 12.30 -1.31 5.94
CA ILE A 99 13.61 -0.96 5.38
C ILE A 99 14.64 -2.08 5.64
N VAL A 100 14.64 -2.62 6.87
CA VAL A 100 15.55 -3.72 7.23
C VAL A 100 15.24 -4.96 6.38
N ALA A 101 13.97 -5.32 6.23
CA ALA A 101 13.57 -6.48 5.44
C ALA A 101 13.98 -6.36 3.96
N ILE A 102 13.86 -5.16 3.38
CA ILE A 102 14.29 -4.91 2.01
C ILE A 102 15.81 -4.98 1.91
N TYR A 103 16.53 -4.29 2.79
CA TYR A 103 18.00 -4.23 2.77
C TYR A 103 18.65 -5.61 2.97
N GLU A 104 18.12 -6.41 3.88
CA GLU A 104 18.63 -7.76 4.16
C GLU A 104 18.16 -8.79 3.11
N GLY A 105 17.01 -8.54 2.49
CA GLY A 105 16.38 -9.47 1.54
C GLY A 105 16.79 -9.28 0.08
N ASP A 106 17.45 -8.16 -0.28
CA ASP A 106 17.95 -7.87 -1.62
C ASP A 106 19.49 -7.81 -1.64
N PRO A 107 20.17 -8.78 -2.26
CA PRO A 107 21.63 -8.75 -2.41
C PRO A 107 22.16 -7.54 -3.20
N ALA A 108 21.31 -6.87 -3.99
CA ALA A 108 21.68 -5.67 -4.76
C ALA A 108 21.64 -4.39 -3.92
N ALA A 109 20.94 -4.37 -2.80
CA ALA A 109 20.83 -3.19 -1.94
C ALA A 109 22.16 -2.91 -1.23
N GLN A 110 22.80 -1.79 -1.52
CA GLN A 110 24.09 -1.42 -0.95
C GLN A 110 23.97 -0.73 0.41
N SER A 111 22.83 -0.11 0.70
CA SER A 111 22.60 0.61 1.96
C SER A 111 21.10 0.85 2.21
N ARG A 112 20.75 1.09 3.48
CA ARG A 112 19.39 1.55 3.85
C ARG A 112 19.04 2.90 3.22
N PHE A 113 20.03 3.77 3.02
CA PHE A 113 19.88 5.03 2.31
C PHE A 113 19.39 4.79 0.88
N GLU A 114 19.97 3.83 0.16
CA GLU A 114 19.53 3.46 -1.19
C GLU A 114 18.10 2.94 -1.19
N VAL A 115 17.73 2.07 -0.24
CA VAL A 115 16.34 1.58 -0.10
C VAL A 115 15.36 2.73 0.04
N ILE A 116 15.62 3.69 0.94
CA ILE A 116 14.77 4.85 1.16
C ILE A 116 14.64 5.72 -0.10
N ARG A 117 15.72 5.87 -0.84
CA ARG A 117 15.81 6.79 -1.99
C ARG A 117 15.25 6.24 -3.28
N THR A 118 15.30 4.92 -3.49
CA THR A 118 15.16 4.35 -4.84
C THR A 118 14.15 3.21 -4.97
N TYR A 119 13.76 2.57 -3.86
CA TYR A 119 12.89 1.38 -3.94
C TYR A 119 11.41 1.75 -4.05
N PRO A 120 10.75 1.46 -5.18
CA PRO A 120 9.32 1.73 -5.35
C PRO A 120 8.45 0.93 -4.35
N GLY A 121 8.90 -0.27 -3.96
CA GLY A 121 8.24 -1.07 -2.94
C GLY A 121 8.17 -0.36 -1.59
N PHE A 122 9.28 0.24 -1.14
CA PHE A 122 9.31 1.01 0.10
C PHE A 122 8.41 2.25 0.03
N TYR A 123 8.45 2.96 -1.10
CA TYR A 123 7.58 4.12 -1.31
C TYR A 123 6.09 3.75 -1.20
N ALA A 124 5.66 2.67 -1.85
CA ALA A 124 4.28 2.20 -1.77
C ALA A 124 3.89 1.75 -0.36
N ILE A 125 4.81 1.09 0.37
CA ILE A 125 4.61 0.68 1.77
C ILE A 125 4.43 1.90 2.68
N CYS A 126 5.20 2.97 2.51
CA CYS A 126 5.04 4.20 3.29
C CYS A 126 3.61 4.76 3.15
N PHE A 127 3.13 4.93 1.92
CA PHE A 127 1.78 5.42 1.67
C PHE A 127 0.70 4.48 2.21
N TYR A 128 0.88 3.17 2.02
CA TYR A 128 -0.05 2.17 2.55
C TYR A 128 -0.15 2.26 4.08
N ARG A 129 0.97 2.30 4.82
CA ARG A 129 0.94 2.33 6.28
C ARG A 129 0.30 3.60 6.83
N ILE A 130 0.58 4.76 6.22
CA ILE A 130 -0.10 6.03 6.53
C ILE A 130 -1.61 5.90 6.26
N ALA A 131 -1.98 5.40 5.10
CA ALA A 131 -3.37 5.23 4.70
C ALA A 131 -4.10 4.20 5.57
N HIS A 132 -3.46 3.10 5.95
CA HIS A 132 -4.01 2.07 6.83
C HIS A 132 -4.31 2.61 8.23
N MET A 133 -3.42 3.43 8.78
CA MET A 133 -3.65 4.10 10.07
C MET A 133 -4.88 5.03 10.00
N LEU A 134 -4.97 5.87 8.96
CA LEU A 134 -6.14 6.74 8.75
C LEU A 134 -7.43 5.95 8.50
N TYR A 135 -7.33 4.81 7.80
CA TYR A 135 -8.46 3.91 7.60
C TYR A 135 -8.98 3.34 8.93
N ASN A 136 -8.09 2.94 9.82
CA ASN A 136 -8.45 2.42 11.15
C ASN A 136 -9.10 3.47 12.06
N PHE A 137 -8.79 4.75 11.86
CA PHE A 137 -9.51 5.86 12.49
C PHE A 137 -10.87 6.17 11.84
N GLY A 138 -11.29 5.40 10.84
CA GLY A 138 -12.57 5.55 10.15
C GLY A 138 -12.63 6.75 9.22
N ILE A 139 -11.49 7.30 8.79
CA ILE A 139 -11.44 8.43 7.88
C ILE A 139 -11.87 7.98 6.47
N PRO A 140 -12.94 8.57 5.90
CA PRO A 140 -13.40 8.19 4.58
C PRO A 140 -12.52 8.81 3.48
N LEU A 141 -12.44 8.16 2.33
CA LEU A 141 -11.86 8.63 1.07
C LEU A 141 -10.34 8.90 1.12
N VAL A 142 -9.84 9.65 2.11
CA VAL A 142 -8.41 10.03 2.20
C VAL A 142 -7.48 8.83 2.14
N PRO A 143 -7.69 7.72 2.89
CA PRO A 143 -6.85 6.54 2.78
C PRO A 143 -6.76 5.99 1.35
N ARG A 144 -7.90 5.96 0.65
CA ARG A 144 -7.94 5.48 -0.75
C ARG A 144 -7.21 6.42 -1.71
N ILE A 145 -7.34 7.73 -1.54
CA ILE A 145 -6.59 8.71 -2.34
C ILE A 145 -5.09 8.49 -2.21
N LEU A 146 -4.59 8.26 -0.99
CA LEU A 146 -3.18 8.05 -0.72
C LEU A 146 -2.65 6.77 -1.38
N THR A 147 -3.37 5.65 -1.26
CA THR A 147 -2.92 4.39 -1.89
C THR A 147 -3.02 4.42 -3.41
N GLU A 148 -4.04 5.07 -3.99
CA GLU A 148 -4.14 5.26 -5.45
C GLU A 148 -3.05 6.20 -5.99
N TYR A 149 -2.65 7.19 -5.21
CA TYR A 149 -1.50 8.03 -5.58
C TYR A 149 -0.22 7.19 -5.66
N ALA A 150 0.08 6.40 -4.63
CA ALA A 150 1.24 5.50 -4.64
C ALA A 150 1.16 4.48 -5.80
N HIS A 151 -0.02 3.91 -6.06
CA HIS A 151 -0.27 3.03 -7.20
C HIS A 151 0.07 3.72 -8.52
N SER A 152 -0.35 4.96 -8.72
CA SER A 152 -0.06 5.72 -9.94
C SER A 152 1.44 5.96 -10.17
N LYS A 153 2.25 5.99 -9.11
CA LYS A 153 3.70 6.24 -9.15
C LYS A 153 4.51 4.95 -9.31
N THR A 154 4.02 3.85 -8.75
CA THR A 154 4.82 2.61 -8.60
C THR A 154 4.26 1.41 -9.36
N GLY A 155 2.99 1.45 -9.75
CA GLY A 155 2.28 0.28 -10.27
C GLY A 155 1.96 -0.76 -9.19
N ILE A 156 2.02 -0.39 -7.89
CA ILE A 156 1.74 -1.27 -6.75
C ILE A 156 0.42 -0.84 -6.12
N ASP A 157 -0.61 -1.68 -6.26
CA ASP A 157 -1.96 -1.44 -5.72
C ASP A 157 -2.13 -2.16 -4.38
N ILE A 158 -2.18 -1.41 -3.28
CA ILE A 158 -2.44 -1.94 -1.94
C ILE A 158 -3.69 -1.26 -1.37
N HIS A 159 -4.74 -2.02 -1.13
CA HIS A 159 -5.94 -1.46 -0.51
C HIS A 159 -5.66 -1.04 0.95
N PRO A 160 -6.09 0.16 1.41
CA PRO A 160 -5.76 0.65 2.76
C PRO A 160 -6.33 -0.20 3.90
N ALA A 161 -7.38 -0.98 3.64
CA ALA A 161 -7.98 -1.91 4.62
C ALA A 161 -7.22 -3.23 4.75
N ALA A 162 -6.30 -3.57 3.85
CA ALA A 162 -5.49 -4.78 3.98
C ALA A 162 -4.69 -4.74 5.29
N SER A 163 -4.53 -5.88 5.96
CA SER A 163 -3.72 -6.00 7.17
C SER A 163 -2.36 -6.60 6.82
N ILE A 164 -1.28 -5.84 7.05
CA ILE A 164 0.09 -6.25 6.70
C ILE A 164 1.00 -6.12 7.93
N GLY A 165 1.63 -7.23 8.30
CA GLY A 165 2.59 -7.30 9.39
C GLY A 165 3.88 -6.51 9.14
N GLU A 166 4.79 -6.57 10.11
CA GLU A 166 6.10 -5.92 10.06
C GLU A 166 7.08 -6.70 9.18
N HIS A 167 8.21 -6.05 8.83
CA HIS A 167 9.23 -6.63 7.95
C HIS A 167 8.68 -7.04 6.58
N PHE A 168 7.77 -6.25 6.06
CA PHE A 168 7.16 -6.50 4.76
C PHE A 168 8.09 -6.04 3.64
N TYR A 169 8.32 -6.90 2.65
CA TYR A 169 9.20 -6.62 1.54
C TYR A 169 8.50 -6.80 0.20
N ILE A 170 8.50 -5.76 -0.61
CA ILE A 170 8.11 -5.78 -2.02
C ILE A 170 9.36 -5.59 -2.88
N ASP A 171 9.66 -6.60 -3.70
CA ASP A 171 10.76 -6.57 -4.66
C ASP A 171 10.25 -6.23 -6.06
N HIS A 172 10.86 -5.22 -6.73
CA HIS A 172 10.41 -4.59 -7.98
C HIS A 172 9.02 -3.98 -7.87
N GLY A 173 8.00 -4.79 -7.68
CA GLY A 173 6.65 -4.44 -7.26
C GLY A 173 5.66 -4.14 -8.36
N THR A 174 6.06 -3.76 -9.56
CA THR A 174 5.14 -3.40 -10.65
C THR A 174 4.08 -4.48 -10.87
N GLY A 175 2.81 -4.09 -10.85
CA GLY A 175 1.68 -5.00 -11.07
C GLY A 175 1.26 -5.83 -9.85
N ILE A 176 1.77 -5.54 -8.66
CA ILE A 176 1.23 -6.12 -7.42
C ILE A 176 -0.17 -5.58 -7.16
N VAL A 177 -1.07 -6.47 -6.74
CA VAL A 177 -2.42 -6.14 -6.27
C VAL A 177 -2.68 -6.83 -4.93
N ILE A 178 -2.91 -6.05 -3.87
CA ILE A 178 -3.29 -6.53 -2.54
C ILE A 178 -4.69 -6.04 -2.21
N GLY A 179 -5.68 -6.95 -2.25
CA GLY A 179 -7.08 -6.62 -2.08
C GLY A 179 -7.48 -6.30 -0.63
N GLU A 180 -8.64 -5.65 -0.46
CA GLU A 180 -9.18 -5.05 0.75
C GLU A 180 -9.11 -5.94 2.00
N THR A 181 -9.47 -7.20 1.90
CA THR A 181 -9.55 -8.10 3.05
C THR A 181 -8.37 -9.07 3.13
N SER A 182 -7.27 -8.77 2.44
CA SER A 182 -6.02 -9.54 2.56
C SER A 182 -5.45 -9.43 3.96
N THR A 183 -4.91 -10.54 4.46
CA THR A 183 -4.16 -10.57 5.70
C THR A 183 -2.76 -11.12 5.39
N ILE A 184 -1.73 -10.36 5.73
CA ILE A 184 -0.33 -10.70 5.46
C ILE A 184 0.42 -10.66 6.77
N GLY A 185 1.11 -11.75 7.11
CA GLY A 185 1.92 -11.91 8.30
C GLY A 185 3.22 -11.10 8.26
N ARG A 186 4.13 -11.45 9.17
CA ARG A 186 5.46 -10.82 9.28
C ARG A 186 6.46 -11.49 8.36
N TYR A 187 7.48 -10.72 7.93
CA TYR A 187 8.59 -11.21 7.09
C TYR A 187 8.12 -11.82 5.76
N VAL A 188 7.02 -11.32 5.22
CA VAL A 188 6.51 -11.76 3.91
C VAL A 188 7.20 -10.97 2.80
N LYS A 189 7.66 -11.70 1.76
CA LYS A 189 8.28 -11.12 0.57
C LYS A 189 7.40 -11.37 -0.66
N LEU A 190 7.06 -10.29 -1.38
CA LEU A 190 6.31 -10.35 -2.63
C LEU A 190 7.16 -9.81 -3.79
N TYR A 191 7.13 -10.52 -4.90
CA TYR A 191 7.73 -10.06 -6.15
C TYR A 191 6.68 -9.40 -7.08
N GLN A 192 7.14 -8.75 -8.13
CA GLN A 192 6.30 -8.07 -9.10
C GLN A 192 5.18 -8.97 -9.67
N GLY A 193 4.03 -8.35 -9.96
CA GLY A 193 2.88 -9.03 -10.58
C GLY A 193 2.11 -9.99 -9.66
N VAL A 194 2.43 -10.06 -8.38
CA VAL A 194 1.68 -10.88 -7.42
C VAL A 194 0.29 -10.29 -7.22
N THR A 195 -0.74 -11.14 -7.25
CA THR A 195 -2.12 -10.75 -6.98
C THR A 195 -2.68 -11.55 -5.79
N LEU A 196 -3.10 -10.82 -4.74
CA LEU A 196 -3.90 -11.34 -3.64
C LEU A 196 -5.35 -10.86 -3.85
N GLY A 197 -6.16 -11.65 -4.54
CA GLY A 197 -7.44 -11.26 -5.10
C GLY A 197 -8.64 -12.02 -4.55
N ALA A 198 -9.83 -11.63 -5.01
CA ALA A 198 -11.09 -12.33 -4.72
C ALA A 198 -11.49 -13.27 -5.87
N LEU A 199 -12.07 -14.43 -5.54
CA LEU A 199 -12.66 -15.34 -6.55
C LEU A 199 -13.91 -14.75 -7.22
N SER A 200 -14.62 -13.87 -6.51
CA SER A 200 -15.83 -13.21 -7.01
C SER A 200 -15.93 -11.78 -6.46
N VAL A 201 -16.31 -10.85 -7.33
CA VAL A 201 -16.43 -9.41 -7.00
C VAL A 201 -17.90 -8.94 -6.95
N LYS A 202 -18.82 -9.76 -6.45
CA LYS A 202 -20.21 -9.34 -6.27
C LYS A 202 -20.31 -8.29 -5.16
N LYS A 203 -21.05 -7.19 -5.39
CA LYS A 203 -21.29 -6.13 -4.39
C LYS A 203 -21.91 -6.65 -3.09
N THR A 204 -22.64 -7.76 -3.12
CA THR A 204 -23.21 -8.42 -1.94
C THR A 204 -22.16 -8.99 -0.97
N LEU A 205 -20.90 -9.10 -1.41
CA LEU A 205 -19.76 -9.55 -0.61
C LEU A 205 -18.96 -8.38 -0.02
N ALA A 206 -19.43 -7.14 -0.16
CA ALA A 206 -18.79 -5.99 0.46
C ALA A 206 -18.73 -6.19 1.98
N GLY A 207 -17.56 -5.94 2.57
CA GLY A 207 -17.33 -6.13 4.02
C GLY A 207 -17.09 -7.59 4.47
N SER A 208 -17.20 -8.58 3.60
CA SER A 208 -16.87 -9.98 3.92
C SER A 208 -15.42 -10.31 3.54
N LYS A 209 -14.81 -11.28 4.26
CA LYS A 209 -13.49 -11.82 3.91
C LYS A 209 -13.58 -12.47 2.53
N ARG A 210 -12.82 -11.96 1.53
CA ARG A 210 -12.82 -12.42 0.15
C ARG A 210 -11.43 -12.49 -0.48
N HIS A 211 -10.39 -12.04 0.22
CA HIS A 211 -9.00 -12.08 -0.20
C HIS A 211 -8.20 -13.00 0.72
N PRO A 212 -7.12 -13.60 0.23
CA PRO A 212 -6.36 -14.63 0.95
C PRO A 212 -5.70 -14.14 2.23
N THR A 213 -5.30 -15.11 3.03
CA THR A 213 -4.39 -14.95 4.17
C THR A 213 -3.04 -15.54 3.82
N VAL A 214 -1.99 -14.76 4.03
CA VAL A 214 -0.59 -15.17 3.87
C VAL A 214 0.05 -15.11 5.25
N GLU A 215 0.50 -16.23 5.77
CA GLU A 215 1.12 -16.29 7.09
C GLU A 215 2.57 -15.79 7.09
N ASP A 216 3.25 -15.90 8.25
CA ASP A 216 4.61 -15.37 8.44
C ASP A 216 5.65 -16.05 7.54
N ARG A 217 6.68 -15.30 7.14
CA ARG A 217 7.87 -15.77 6.40
C ARG A 217 7.56 -16.48 5.07
N VAL A 218 6.44 -16.12 4.45
CA VAL A 218 6.08 -16.60 3.11
C VAL A 218 6.78 -15.79 2.04
N VAL A 219 7.28 -16.46 1.01
CA VAL A 219 7.83 -15.82 -0.19
C VAL A 219 6.93 -16.13 -1.39
N ILE A 220 6.47 -15.10 -2.09
CA ILE A 220 5.60 -15.24 -3.27
C ILE A 220 6.33 -14.65 -4.48
N TYR A 221 6.74 -15.52 -5.41
CA TYR A 221 7.45 -15.12 -6.62
C TYR A 221 6.55 -14.51 -7.69
N SER A 222 7.22 -13.90 -8.67
CA SER A 222 6.62 -13.04 -9.69
C SER A 222 5.42 -13.65 -10.41
N GLY A 223 4.36 -12.83 -10.60
CA GLY A 223 3.18 -13.19 -11.38
C GLY A 223 2.28 -14.23 -10.73
N ALA A 224 2.54 -14.67 -9.51
CA ALA A 224 1.65 -15.60 -8.82
C ALA A 224 0.32 -14.93 -8.48
N THR A 225 -0.78 -15.65 -8.65
CA THR A 225 -2.16 -15.21 -8.39
C THR A 225 -2.78 -16.11 -7.33
N ILE A 226 -3.15 -15.55 -6.19
CA ILE A 226 -3.77 -16.24 -5.06
C ILE A 226 -5.13 -15.63 -4.80
N LEU A 227 -6.20 -16.42 -4.85
CA LEU A 227 -7.56 -15.95 -4.81
C LEU A 227 -8.37 -16.64 -3.72
N GLY A 228 -9.29 -15.87 -3.11
CA GLY A 228 -10.33 -16.40 -2.22
C GLY A 228 -10.10 -16.12 -0.74
N GLY A 229 -11.18 -15.81 -0.02
CA GLY A 229 -11.14 -15.43 1.40
C GLY A 229 -10.80 -16.58 2.34
N GLU A 230 -11.07 -17.81 1.93
CA GLU A 230 -10.74 -19.03 2.68
C GLU A 230 -9.34 -19.56 2.37
N THR A 231 -8.67 -19.01 1.36
CA THR A 231 -7.33 -19.44 0.93
C THR A 231 -6.29 -18.95 1.93
N ILE A 232 -5.53 -19.87 2.52
CA ILE A 232 -4.46 -19.62 3.48
C ILE A 232 -3.16 -20.18 2.93
N ILE A 233 -2.14 -19.34 2.84
CA ILE A 233 -0.77 -19.76 2.56
C ILE A 233 -0.05 -19.90 3.90
N GLY A 234 0.21 -21.14 4.32
CA GLY A 234 0.84 -21.46 5.60
C GLY A 234 2.26 -20.90 5.70
N HIS A 235 2.67 -20.57 6.93
CA HIS A 235 3.95 -19.92 7.21
C HIS A 235 5.16 -20.73 6.68
N ASP A 236 6.28 -20.02 6.46
CA ASP A 236 7.53 -20.63 5.95
C ASP A 236 7.35 -21.33 4.59
N SER A 237 6.40 -20.89 3.77
CA SER A 237 6.11 -21.46 2.45
C SER A 237 6.61 -20.61 1.31
N ILE A 238 6.82 -21.24 0.15
CA ILE A 238 7.28 -20.60 -1.07
C ILE A 238 6.25 -20.84 -2.19
N ILE A 239 5.79 -19.76 -2.82
CA ILE A 239 4.96 -19.83 -4.01
C ILE A 239 5.80 -19.45 -5.23
N GLY A 240 5.97 -20.39 -6.15
CA GLY A 240 6.72 -20.19 -7.39
C GLY A 240 6.05 -19.19 -8.34
N GLY A 241 6.83 -18.69 -9.29
CA GLY A 241 6.35 -17.73 -10.26
C GLY A 241 5.19 -18.25 -11.13
N ASN A 242 4.25 -17.34 -11.46
CA ASN A 242 3.08 -17.61 -12.29
C ASN A 242 2.15 -18.76 -11.78
N VAL A 243 2.24 -19.10 -10.50
CA VAL A 243 1.35 -20.09 -9.88
C VAL A 243 -0.03 -19.47 -9.68
N TRP A 244 -1.09 -20.23 -10.01
CA TRP A 244 -2.48 -19.86 -9.76
C TRP A 244 -3.03 -20.74 -8.65
N LEU A 245 -3.40 -20.14 -7.51
CA LEU A 245 -3.93 -20.83 -6.33
C LEU A 245 -5.31 -20.30 -5.96
N THR A 246 -6.22 -21.25 -5.69
CA THR A 246 -7.56 -20.99 -5.13
C THR A 246 -7.80 -21.78 -3.83
N ASP A 247 -6.86 -22.62 -3.46
CA ASP A 247 -6.91 -23.51 -2.30
C ASP A 247 -5.72 -23.24 -1.38
N SER A 248 -5.91 -23.53 -0.09
CA SER A 248 -4.86 -23.35 0.92
C SER A 248 -3.72 -24.35 0.74
N ILE A 249 -2.52 -23.92 1.14
CA ILE A 249 -1.35 -24.80 1.28
C ILE A 249 -0.89 -24.82 2.73
N PRO A 250 -0.44 -25.97 3.24
CA PRO A 250 0.08 -26.08 4.61
C PRO A 250 1.40 -25.32 4.76
N ALA A 251 1.78 -25.05 6.01
CA ALA A 251 3.08 -24.48 6.33
C ALA A 251 4.26 -25.35 5.83
N PHE A 252 5.43 -24.71 5.65
CA PHE A 252 6.66 -25.34 5.16
C PHE A 252 6.53 -26.02 3.79
N SER A 253 5.70 -25.45 2.91
CA SER A 253 5.41 -26.02 1.60
C SER A 253 5.97 -25.19 0.46
N THR A 254 6.29 -25.85 -0.65
CA THR A 254 6.61 -25.17 -1.91
C THR A 254 5.61 -25.54 -2.98
N ALA A 255 4.90 -24.54 -3.52
CA ALA A 255 4.00 -24.70 -4.66
C ALA A 255 4.66 -24.12 -5.92
N TYR A 256 4.73 -24.90 -6.99
CA TYR A 256 5.30 -24.48 -8.27
C TYR A 256 4.61 -25.14 -9.47
N HIS A 257 4.74 -24.49 -10.62
CA HIS A 257 4.26 -25.06 -11.87
C HIS A 257 5.17 -26.19 -12.38
N SER A 258 4.56 -27.26 -12.87
CA SER A 258 5.24 -28.19 -13.77
C SER A 258 4.85 -27.85 -15.21
N SER A 259 5.71 -27.12 -15.93
CA SER A 259 5.47 -26.75 -17.34
C SER A 259 6.25 -27.65 -18.29
N ILE A 260 5.60 -28.05 -19.39
CA ILE A 260 6.27 -28.74 -20.51
C ILE A 260 6.70 -27.66 -21.53
N ILE A 261 8.01 -27.50 -21.70
CA ILE A 261 8.58 -26.60 -22.71
C ILE A 261 8.84 -27.40 -23.96
N THR A 262 8.21 -27.03 -25.08
CA THR A 262 8.48 -27.61 -26.41
C THR A 262 9.43 -26.67 -27.15
N ILE A 263 10.64 -27.15 -27.46
CA ILE A 263 11.60 -26.41 -28.28
C ILE A 263 11.45 -26.89 -29.72
N ARG A 264 11.15 -25.96 -30.65
CA ARG A 264 11.15 -26.21 -32.09
C ARG A 264 12.37 -25.51 -32.71
N ASN A 265 13.28 -26.30 -33.29
CA ASN A 265 14.36 -25.73 -34.08
C ASN A 265 13.80 -25.36 -35.47
N HIS A 266 13.78 -24.09 -35.79
CA HIS A 266 13.60 -23.63 -37.18
C HIS A 266 14.94 -23.76 -37.87
N LYS A 267 15.09 -24.80 -38.76
CA LYS A 267 16.18 -24.76 -39.74
C LYS A 267 15.82 -23.63 -40.68
N GLU A 268 16.66 -22.62 -40.73
CA GLU A 268 16.58 -21.57 -41.77
C GLU A 268 16.71 -22.25 -43.13
N THR A 269 15.64 -22.23 -43.90
CA THR A 269 15.70 -22.49 -45.33
C THR A 269 15.98 -21.12 -45.96
N TYR A 270 17.22 -20.84 -46.24
CA TYR A 270 17.65 -19.78 -47.15
C TYR A 270 17.64 -20.34 -48.59
#